data_651e2b0da3e6db6be4576590cb22040f
#
_entry.id   651e2b0da3e6db6be4576590cb22040f
#
_cell.length_a   1.000
_cell.length_b   1.000
_cell.length_c   1.000
_cell.angle_alpha   90.00
_cell.angle_beta   90.00
_cell.angle_gamma   90.00
#
_symmetry.space_group_name_H-M   'P 1'
#
loop_
_entity.id
_entity.type
_entity.pdbx_description
1 polymer ?
#
loop_
_entity_poly.entity_id
_entity_poly.type
_entity_poly.pdbx_seq_one_letter_code
_entity_poly.pdbx_strand_id
1 'polypeptide(L)'
;MGTAGEGLAKEAVCLYNMGMKRFVFALCLLFLLAGCKQKAAEPFLQATALPVQTSAAVEERQAEVKASFAPTATPLFTSSPAPTLTPSPTPTPDPFAGVEKVALEEDPRFYYAELTQALKERITGLSYPAEGESCRVSYEDLRYVGLIYVDYEGQERIGELMVHKKVAAEVMEIFYQLYTAAYPLASVRLVDDYGQPGQDTLSMEDNNTSSFCYRKVNDSKKLSWHSFGAAIDINPVENPYINGSHVSPEAGRAYLDRKDVRPHMITHGDYAYKVFHAHGWVWGGDFKGDKDYQHFYKDIGYKR
;
A
#
# COMPACT_ATOMS: atom_id res chain seq x y z
N MET A 1 -17.88 -47.67 -19.27
CA MET A 1 -18.91 -46.78 -18.74
C MET A 1 -18.18 -45.69 -17.94
N GLY A 2 -17.94 -44.57 -18.52
CA GLY A 2 -17.31 -43.41 -17.94
C GLY A 2 -17.14 -42.34 -19.04
N THR A 3 -17.37 -41.12 -18.81
CA THR A 3 -17.23 -39.91 -19.65
C THR A 3 -18.55 -39.24 -20.05
N ALA A 4 -19.31 -38.80 -19.04
CA ALA A 4 -20.41 -37.85 -19.31
C ALA A 4 -20.49 -36.70 -18.29
N GLY A 5 -19.55 -36.60 -17.32
CA GLY A 5 -19.61 -35.63 -16.21
C GLY A 5 -18.76 -34.36 -16.39
N GLU A 6 -17.73 -34.38 -17.22
CA GLU A 6 -16.78 -33.26 -17.32
C GLU A 6 -17.17 -32.16 -18.35
N GLY A 7 -18.08 -32.47 -19.28
CA GLY A 7 -18.53 -31.50 -20.28
C GLY A 7 -19.52 -30.45 -19.76
N LEU A 8 -20.35 -30.79 -18.81
CA LEU A 8 -21.39 -29.91 -18.28
C LEU A 8 -20.87 -28.80 -17.33
N ALA A 9 -19.76 -29.05 -16.66
CA ALA A 9 -19.16 -28.05 -15.74
C ALA A 9 -18.47 -26.90 -16.48
N LYS A 10 -17.88 -27.16 -17.65
CA LYS A 10 -17.22 -26.11 -18.46
C LYS A 10 -18.22 -25.20 -19.19
N GLU A 11 -19.37 -25.72 -19.63
CA GLU A 11 -20.40 -24.90 -20.23
C GLU A 11 -21.15 -24.00 -19.22
N ALA A 12 -21.32 -24.44 -17.98
CA ALA A 12 -21.98 -23.66 -16.93
C ALA A 12 -21.15 -22.42 -16.53
N VAL A 13 -19.81 -22.53 -16.48
CA VAL A 13 -18.90 -21.41 -16.17
C VAL A 13 -18.87 -20.37 -17.30
N CYS A 14 -18.93 -20.82 -18.56
CA CYS A 14 -18.95 -19.92 -19.71
C CYS A 14 -20.28 -19.11 -19.81
N LEU A 15 -21.40 -19.71 -19.45
CA LEU A 15 -22.70 -19.03 -19.45
C LEU A 15 -22.88 -18.06 -18.29
N TYR A 16 -22.26 -18.31 -17.14
CA TYR A 16 -22.29 -17.41 -15.99
C TYR A 16 -21.54 -16.10 -16.29
N ASN A 17 -20.38 -16.17 -16.94
CA ASN A 17 -19.58 -14.98 -17.30
C ASN A 17 -20.22 -14.14 -18.43
N MET A 18 -21.00 -14.75 -19.34
CA MET A 18 -21.72 -13.99 -20.37
C MET A 18 -23.01 -13.30 -19.87
N GLY A 19 -23.62 -13.81 -18.80
CA GLY A 19 -24.84 -13.23 -18.21
C GLY A 19 -24.60 -11.92 -17.47
N MET A 20 -23.47 -11.82 -16.76
CA MET A 20 -23.17 -10.65 -15.94
C MET A 20 -22.79 -9.41 -16.76
N LYS A 21 -22.14 -9.57 -17.93
CA LYS A 21 -21.80 -8.43 -18.81
C LYS A 21 -23.02 -7.76 -19.46
N ARG A 22 -24.16 -8.46 -19.58
CA ARG A 22 -25.38 -7.88 -20.12
C ARG A 22 -26.25 -7.14 -19.09
N PHE A 23 -26.11 -7.44 -17.80
CA PHE A 23 -26.87 -6.78 -16.73
C PHE A 23 -26.31 -5.38 -16.38
N VAL A 24 -25.01 -5.18 -16.50
CA VAL A 24 -24.39 -3.87 -16.23
C VAL A 24 -24.74 -2.84 -17.31
N PHE A 25 -24.90 -3.27 -18.59
CA PHE A 25 -25.28 -2.35 -19.68
C PHE A 25 -26.77 -1.95 -19.64
N ALA A 26 -27.66 -2.79 -19.12
CA ALA A 26 -29.09 -2.48 -19.03
C ALA A 26 -29.42 -1.51 -17.87
N LEU A 27 -28.60 -1.50 -16.78
CA LEU A 27 -28.84 -0.62 -15.64
C LEU A 27 -28.39 0.83 -15.90
N CYS A 28 -27.41 1.05 -16.77
CA CYS A 28 -26.96 2.39 -17.14
C CYS A 28 -27.93 3.15 -18.07
N LEU A 29 -28.79 2.45 -18.79
CA LEU A 29 -29.76 3.08 -19.76
C LEU A 29 -31.04 3.55 -19.07
N LEU A 30 -31.39 3.06 -17.90
CA LEU A 30 -32.63 3.40 -17.18
C LEU A 30 -32.53 4.66 -16.31
N PHE A 31 -31.35 5.19 -16.05
CA PHE A 31 -31.15 6.43 -15.25
C PHE A 31 -31.18 7.73 -16.07
N LEU A 32 -31.29 7.67 -17.39
CA LEU A 32 -31.27 8.84 -18.27
C LEU A 32 -32.66 9.45 -18.59
N LEU A 33 -33.73 8.92 -18.03
CA LEU A 33 -35.11 9.39 -18.37
C LEU A 33 -35.95 9.89 -17.18
N ALA A 34 -35.37 10.08 -15.99
CA ALA A 34 -36.03 10.72 -14.87
C ALA A 34 -35.66 12.21 -14.80
N GLY A 35 -36.40 13.05 -15.48
CA GLY A 35 -36.28 14.49 -15.47
C GLY A 35 -36.59 15.06 -14.09
N CYS A 36 -35.58 15.66 -13.43
CA CYS A 36 -35.76 16.43 -12.21
C CYS A 36 -36.14 17.87 -12.51
N LYS A 37 -37.31 18.28 -12.02
CA LYS A 37 -37.75 19.67 -12.01
C LYS A 37 -36.87 20.45 -11.04
N GLN A 38 -36.10 21.38 -11.58
CA GLN A 38 -35.34 22.38 -10.80
C GLN A 38 -36.30 23.41 -10.21
N LYS A 39 -36.18 23.60 -8.90
CA LYS A 39 -36.75 24.74 -8.18
C LYS A 39 -35.64 25.80 -8.06
N ALA A 40 -35.89 26.96 -8.64
CA ALA A 40 -35.00 28.10 -8.60
C ALA A 40 -34.88 28.64 -7.16
N ALA A 41 -33.65 28.96 -6.74
CA ALA A 41 -33.37 29.83 -5.58
C ALA A 41 -32.50 30.97 -6.05
N GLU A 42 -32.88 32.18 -5.64
CA GLU A 42 -32.31 33.47 -6.03
C GLU A 42 -30.91 33.74 -5.46
N PRO A 43 -30.17 34.72 -6.03
CA PRO A 43 -28.77 34.93 -5.70
C PRO A 43 -28.61 35.89 -4.51
N PHE A 44 -27.72 35.58 -3.59
CA PHE A 44 -27.24 36.50 -2.58
C PHE A 44 -25.86 37.04 -3.00
N LEU A 45 -25.86 38.27 -3.52
CA LEU A 45 -24.69 39.07 -3.83
C LEU A 45 -24.26 39.79 -2.57
N GLN A 46 -22.98 39.68 -2.17
CA GLN A 46 -22.16 40.82 -1.76
C GLN A 46 -20.70 40.35 -1.56
N ALA A 47 -19.89 40.56 -2.60
CA ALA A 47 -18.43 40.50 -2.49
C ALA A 47 -17.95 41.93 -2.16
N THR A 48 -17.40 42.14 -0.98
CA THR A 48 -16.65 43.35 -0.62
C THR A 48 -15.26 43.25 -1.21
N ALA A 49 -14.98 44.16 -2.14
CA ALA A 49 -13.67 44.33 -2.77
C ALA A 49 -12.63 44.81 -1.75
N LEU A 50 -11.47 44.18 -1.70
CA LEU A 50 -10.26 44.67 -1.03
C LEU A 50 -9.54 45.65 -1.97
N PRO A 51 -8.92 46.70 -1.45
CA PRO A 51 -8.32 47.75 -2.29
C PRO A 51 -7.03 47.27 -2.96
N VAL A 52 -6.93 47.57 -4.24
CA VAL A 52 -5.70 47.41 -5.05
C VAL A 52 -4.66 48.40 -4.54
N GLN A 53 -3.52 47.90 -4.06
CA GLN A 53 -2.35 48.76 -3.80
C GLN A 53 -1.66 49.11 -5.12
N THR A 54 -1.49 50.40 -5.34
CA THR A 54 -0.90 51.01 -6.53
C THR A 54 0.61 50.80 -6.62
N SER A 55 1.08 50.74 -7.85
CA SER A 55 2.41 50.34 -8.34
C SER A 55 3.59 51.27 -8.02
N ALA A 56 3.55 52.06 -6.94
CA ALA A 56 4.64 53.01 -6.60
C ALA A 56 5.74 52.40 -5.68
N ALA A 57 5.51 51.22 -5.08
CA ALA A 57 6.46 50.59 -4.14
C ALA A 57 7.45 49.61 -4.78
N VAL A 58 7.34 49.36 -6.08
CA VAL A 58 8.20 48.37 -6.77
C VAL A 58 9.38 49.06 -7.49
N GLU A 59 9.30 50.34 -7.77
CA GLU A 59 10.38 51.07 -8.47
C GLU A 59 11.53 51.53 -7.56
N GLU A 60 11.30 51.67 -6.26
CA GLU A 60 12.35 52.13 -5.32
C GLU A 60 13.33 51.04 -4.92
N ARG A 61 13.00 49.75 -5.12
CA ARG A 61 13.91 48.63 -4.84
C ARG A 61 14.85 48.24 -5.99
N GLN A 62 14.66 48.77 -7.19
CA GLN A 62 15.51 48.50 -8.35
C GLN A 62 16.66 49.49 -8.55
N ALA A 63 16.69 50.58 -7.82
CA ALA A 63 17.73 51.61 -7.95
C ALA A 63 18.96 51.38 -7.08
N GLU A 64 18.87 50.53 -6.03
CA GLU A 64 20.01 50.32 -5.09
C GLU A 64 20.95 49.17 -5.47
N VAL A 65 20.63 48.38 -6.51
CA VAL A 65 21.47 47.20 -6.90
C VAL A 65 22.47 47.54 -8.03
N LYS A 66 22.50 48.82 -8.53
CA LYS A 66 23.32 49.19 -9.71
C LYS A 66 24.67 49.84 -9.43
N ALA A 67 25.12 49.91 -8.18
CA ALA A 67 26.36 50.60 -7.81
C ALA A 67 27.32 49.72 -7.00
N SER A 68 27.72 48.56 -7.48
CA SER A 68 28.93 47.86 -7.00
C SER A 68 29.33 46.67 -7.90
N PHE A 69 29.79 46.93 -9.10
CA PHE A 69 30.63 45.98 -9.85
C PHE A 69 31.81 46.70 -10.49
N ALA A 70 32.93 46.69 -9.77
CA ALA A 70 34.24 46.94 -10.37
C ALA A 70 34.68 45.67 -11.13
N PRO A 71 35.38 45.78 -12.26
CA PRO A 71 35.78 44.61 -13.06
C PRO A 71 36.93 43.89 -12.34
N THR A 72 36.66 42.70 -11.78
CA THR A 72 37.69 41.79 -11.25
C THR A 72 38.20 40.93 -12.40
N ALA A 73 39.53 40.75 -12.46
CA ALA A 73 40.27 40.05 -13.48
C ALA A 73 39.72 38.64 -13.81
N THR A 74 39.71 38.32 -15.07
CA THR A 74 39.34 37.03 -15.66
C THR A 74 40.23 35.91 -15.08
N PRO A 75 39.71 34.85 -14.43
CA PRO A 75 40.53 33.72 -14.07
C PRO A 75 40.82 32.87 -15.35
N LEU A 76 42.09 32.49 -15.53
CA LEU A 76 42.47 31.50 -16.53
C LEU A 76 41.70 30.19 -16.28
N PHE A 77 41.01 29.72 -17.32
CA PHE A 77 40.40 28.40 -17.33
C PHE A 77 41.48 27.32 -17.26
N THR A 78 41.66 26.71 -16.09
CA THR A 78 42.38 25.45 -15.97
C THR A 78 41.47 24.37 -16.56
N SER A 79 42.00 23.60 -17.53
CA SER A 79 41.28 22.49 -18.13
C SER A 79 40.82 21.50 -17.05
N SER A 80 39.49 21.37 -16.89
CA SER A 80 38.90 20.33 -16.05
C SER A 80 39.32 18.95 -16.55
N PRO A 81 39.76 18.02 -15.69
CA PRO A 81 40.06 16.66 -16.13
C PRO A 81 38.81 16.05 -16.74
N ALA A 82 38.97 15.30 -17.82
CA ALA A 82 37.88 14.58 -18.49
C ALA A 82 37.13 13.70 -17.47
N PRO A 83 35.79 13.61 -17.53
CA PRO A 83 35.02 12.77 -16.62
C PRO A 83 35.51 11.32 -16.75
N THR A 84 36.06 10.78 -15.67
CA THR A 84 36.37 9.36 -15.56
C THR A 84 35.06 8.60 -15.72
N LEU A 85 34.97 7.71 -16.71
CA LEU A 85 33.80 6.86 -16.91
C LEU A 85 33.59 6.04 -15.63
N THR A 86 32.56 6.37 -14.87
CA THR A 86 32.12 5.54 -13.76
C THR A 86 31.74 4.17 -14.33
N PRO A 87 32.27 3.05 -13.81
CA PRO A 87 31.89 1.74 -14.31
C PRO A 87 30.37 1.60 -14.21
N SER A 88 29.76 1.12 -15.30
CA SER A 88 28.33 0.78 -15.32
C SER A 88 28.05 -0.18 -14.16
N PRO A 89 27.00 0.06 -13.35
CA PRO A 89 26.70 -0.84 -12.25
C PRO A 89 26.51 -2.25 -12.80
N THR A 90 27.22 -3.20 -12.22
CA THR A 90 27.03 -4.63 -12.52
C THR A 90 25.57 -4.94 -12.24
N PRO A 91 24.82 -5.57 -13.16
CA PRO A 91 23.43 -5.89 -12.93
C PRO A 91 23.33 -6.76 -11.66
N THR A 92 22.53 -6.31 -10.69
CA THR A 92 22.23 -7.10 -9.49
C THR A 92 21.56 -8.38 -9.96
N PRO A 93 22.03 -9.57 -9.55
CA PRO A 93 21.38 -10.82 -9.92
C PRO A 93 19.90 -10.80 -9.57
N ASP A 94 19.03 -11.30 -10.46
CA ASP A 94 17.62 -11.48 -10.17
C ASP A 94 17.48 -12.41 -8.94
N PRO A 95 16.94 -11.95 -7.82
CA PRO A 95 16.80 -12.76 -6.60
C PRO A 95 15.86 -13.97 -6.80
N PHE A 96 15.13 -14.02 -7.93
CA PHE A 96 14.25 -15.12 -8.32
C PHE A 96 14.78 -15.94 -9.51
N ALA A 97 16.07 -15.85 -9.84
CA ALA A 97 16.64 -16.66 -10.89
C ALA A 97 16.39 -18.16 -10.63
N GLY A 98 15.68 -18.84 -11.55
CA GLY A 98 15.31 -20.24 -11.43
C GLY A 98 14.08 -20.57 -10.58
N VAL A 99 13.37 -19.56 -10.08
CA VAL A 99 12.08 -19.72 -9.36
C VAL A 99 10.95 -19.25 -10.27
N GLU A 100 9.89 -20.06 -10.37
CA GLU A 100 8.69 -19.70 -11.12
C GLU A 100 7.95 -18.56 -10.44
N LYS A 101 7.65 -17.50 -11.20
CA LYS A 101 6.79 -16.38 -10.79
C LYS A 101 5.40 -16.59 -11.37
N VAL A 102 4.38 -16.59 -10.52
CA VAL A 102 2.99 -16.52 -10.96
C VAL A 102 2.61 -15.06 -11.02
N ALA A 103 2.63 -14.51 -12.24
CA ALA A 103 2.35 -13.09 -12.48
C ALA A 103 0.88 -12.86 -12.86
N LEU A 104 0.40 -11.65 -12.58
CA LEU A 104 -0.90 -11.20 -13.04
C LEU A 104 -0.85 -10.98 -14.57
N GLU A 105 -1.87 -11.41 -15.29
CA GLU A 105 -1.93 -11.30 -16.75
C GLU A 105 -2.01 -9.83 -17.20
N GLU A 106 -2.75 -9.01 -16.47
CA GLU A 106 -2.96 -7.59 -16.74
C GLU A 106 -1.71 -6.73 -16.51
N ASP A 107 -0.89 -7.11 -15.53
CA ASP A 107 0.38 -6.42 -15.24
C ASP A 107 1.39 -7.37 -14.58
N PRO A 108 2.40 -7.85 -15.30
CA PRO A 108 3.36 -8.82 -14.77
C PRO A 108 4.31 -8.27 -13.69
N ARG A 109 4.25 -6.99 -13.36
CA ARG A 109 4.94 -6.40 -12.20
C ARG A 109 4.29 -6.82 -10.89
N PHE A 110 3.05 -7.35 -10.94
CA PHE A 110 2.38 -7.99 -9.83
C PHE A 110 2.54 -9.50 -9.96
N TYR A 111 3.23 -10.09 -9.00
CA TYR A 111 3.48 -11.53 -9.02
C TYR A 111 3.67 -12.07 -7.60
N TYR A 112 3.53 -13.38 -7.46
CA TYR A 112 4.00 -14.08 -6.27
C TYR A 112 4.91 -15.26 -6.66
N ALA A 113 5.81 -15.64 -5.75
CA ALA A 113 6.77 -16.70 -5.96
C ALA A 113 7.06 -17.46 -4.66
N GLU A 114 7.61 -18.67 -4.79
CA GLU A 114 8.21 -19.39 -3.67
C GLU A 114 9.45 -18.67 -3.16
N LEU A 115 9.80 -18.90 -1.90
CA LEU A 115 10.96 -18.27 -1.30
C LEU A 115 12.25 -18.89 -1.84
N THR A 116 13.10 -18.05 -2.42
CA THR A 116 14.48 -18.41 -2.74
C THR A 116 15.29 -18.62 -1.47
N GLN A 117 16.46 -19.25 -1.58
CA GLN A 117 17.37 -19.39 -0.45
C GLN A 117 17.78 -18.01 0.13
N ALA A 118 18.05 -17.04 -0.73
CA ALA A 118 18.39 -15.68 -0.31
C ALA A 118 17.25 -15.00 0.49
N LEU A 119 15.99 -15.22 0.10
CA LEU A 119 14.84 -14.71 0.87
C LEU A 119 14.70 -15.42 2.22
N LYS A 120 14.90 -16.74 2.28
CA LYS A 120 14.88 -17.47 3.55
C LYS A 120 15.96 -16.93 4.50
N GLU A 121 17.17 -16.69 4.01
CA GLU A 121 18.26 -16.08 4.77
C GLU A 121 17.93 -14.65 5.23
N ARG A 122 17.30 -13.83 4.37
CA ARG A 122 16.90 -12.46 4.69
C ARG A 122 15.90 -12.40 5.85
N ILE A 123 14.94 -13.33 5.93
CA ILE A 123 13.86 -13.27 6.92
C ILE A 123 14.17 -14.05 8.20
N THR A 124 15.09 -15.02 8.17
CA THR A 124 15.39 -15.91 9.30
C THR A 124 16.08 -15.13 10.44
N GLY A 125 15.53 -15.25 11.63
CA GLY A 125 15.98 -14.49 12.80
C GLY A 125 15.43 -13.07 12.88
N LEU A 126 14.61 -12.63 11.90
CA LEU A 126 13.92 -11.35 11.86
C LEU A 126 12.40 -11.58 11.90
N SER A 127 11.73 -11.50 10.76
CA SER A 127 10.29 -11.80 10.71
C SER A 127 9.97 -13.29 10.86
N TYR A 128 10.87 -14.17 10.46
CA TYR A 128 10.79 -15.62 10.66
C TYR A 128 11.68 -16.03 11.86
N PRO A 129 11.28 -17.01 12.70
CA PRO A 129 12.09 -17.46 13.84
C PRO A 129 13.51 -17.81 13.46
N ALA A 130 14.42 -17.69 14.42
CA ALA A 130 15.81 -18.09 14.25
C ALA A 130 15.95 -19.59 14.00
N GLU A 131 17.08 -20.00 13.43
CA GLU A 131 17.36 -21.42 13.17
C GLU A 131 17.28 -22.23 14.46
N GLY A 132 16.56 -23.36 14.40
CA GLY A 132 16.31 -24.23 15.55
C GLY A 132 15.13 -23.84 16.42
N GLU A 133 14.52 -22.68 16.20
CA GLU A 133 13.28 -22.29 16.87
C GLU A 133 12.05 -22.88 16.14
N SER A 134 10.97 -23.13 16.90
CA SER A 134 9.74 -23.65 16.32
C SER A 134 8.92 -22.56 15.64
N CYS A 135 8.51 -22.80 14.40
CA CYS A 135 7.55 -22.01 13.68
C CYS A 135 6.33 -22.86 13.31
N ARG A 136 5.14 -22.26 13.34
CA ARG A 136 3.90 -22.95 12.94
C ARG A 136 3.60 -22.83 11.44
N VAL A 137 4.37 -22.04 10.74
CA VAL A 137 4.32 -21.83 9.29
C VAL A 137 5.68 -22.19 8.73
N SER A 138 5.74 -23.09 7.76
CA SER A 138 7.00 -23.44 7.09
C SER A 138 7.32 -22.44 5.99
N TYR A 139 8.57 -22.43 5.51
CA TYR A 139 8.94 -21.60 4.34
C TYR A 139 8.12 -21.97 3.09
N GLU A 140 7.73 -23.24 2.94
CA GLU A 140 6.90 -23.73 1.84
C GLU A 140 5.45 -23.24 1.91
N ASP A 141 5.02 -22.75 3.09
CA ASP A 141 3.72 -22.12 3.28
C ASP A 141 3.72 -20.63 2.95
N LEU A 142 4.90 -20.00 2.86
CA LEU A 142 5.04 -18.59 2.55
C LEU A 142 5.24 -18.34 1.05
N ARG A 143 4.83 -17.17 0.62
CA ARG A 143 5.08 -16.63 -0.73
C ARG A 143 5.56 -15.19 -0.61
N TYR A 144 6.55 -14.87 -1.40
CA TYR A 144 6.89 -13.48 -1.68
C TYR A 144 5.90 -12.92 -2.69
N VAL A 145 5.43 -11.71 -2.46
CA VAL A 145 4.58 -10.95 -3.39
C VAL A 145 5.33 -9.70 -3.80
N GLY A 146 5.69 -9.61 -5.09
CA GLY A 146 6.21 -8.40 -5.71
C GLY A 146 5.06 -7.59 -6.30
N LEU A 147 5.09 -6.30 -6.12
CA LEU A 147 4.02 -5.39 -6.53
C LEU A 147 4.54 -3.98 -6.85
N ILE A 148 3.70 -3.17 -7.46
CA ILE A 148 3.89 -1.72 -7.61
C ILE A 148 2.82 -1.01 -6.79
N TYR A 149 3.18 0.11 -6.19
CA TYR A 149 2.23 0.96 -5.47
C TYR A 149 2.45 2.43 -5.82
N VAL A 150 1.46 3.27 -5.54
CA VAL A 150 1.55 4.74 -5.66
C VAL A 150 1.84 5.29 -4.27
N ASP A 151 2.91 6.09 -4.14
CA ASP A 151 3.26 6.73 -2.87
C ASP A 151 2.42 8.00 -2.60
N TYR A 152 2.67 8.68 -1.48
CA TYR A 152 1.94 9.89 -1.11
C TYR A 152 2.22 11.09 -2.03
N GLU A 153 3.33 11.04 -2.78
CA GLU A 153 3.69 12.03 -3.81
C GLU A 153 3.12 11.67 -5.20
N GLY A 154 2.35 10.57 -5.30
CA GLY A 154 1.77 10.09 -6.56
C GLY A 154 2.78 9.39 -7.48
N GLN A 155 3.92 8.93 -6.94
CA GLN A 155 4.96 8.25 -7.71
C GLN A 155 4.80 6.73 -7.61
N GLU A 156 5.06 6.03 -8.71
CA GLU A 156 5.15 4.57 -8.69
C GLU A 156 6.41 4.11 -7.93
N ARG A 157 6.21 3.14 -7.05
CA ARG A 157 7.27 2.48 -6.27
C ARG A 157 7.14 0.98 -6.38
N ILE A 158 8.26 0.28 -6.26
CA ILE A 158 8.28 -1.16 -6.12
C ILE A 158 8.02 -1.51 -4.66
N GLY A 159 7.08 -2.42 -4.42
CA GLY A 159 6.75 -2.92 -3.10
C GLY A 159 6.93 -4.44 -3.00
N GLU A 160 7.05 -4.91 -1.77
CA GLU A 160 7.21 -6.33 -1.47
C GLU A 160 6.48 -6.73 -0.17
N LEU A 161 5.83 -7.88 -0.20
CA LEU A 161 5.18 -8.48 0.95
C LEU A 161 5.55 -9.95 1.08
N MET A 162 5.47 -10.47 2.30
CA MET A 162 5.56 -11.90 2.59
C MET A 162 4.23 -12.35 3.14
N VAL A 163 3.57 -13.31 2.46
CA VAL A 163 2.23 -13.76 2.84
C VAL A 163 2.11 -15.29 2.78
N HIS A 164 1.06 -15.84 3.36
CA HIS A 164 0.78 -17.27 3.24
C HIS A 164 0.33 -17.65 1.83
N LYS A 165 0.74 -18.81 1.32
CA LYS A 165 0.39 -19.31 -0.02
C LYS A 165 -1.12 -19.35 -0.30
N LYS A 166 -1.96 -19.52 0.73
CA LYS A 166 -3.42 -19.57 0.60
C LYS A 166 -4.03 -18.21 0.23
N VAL A 167 -3.32 -17.12 0.45
CA VAL A 167 -3.81 -15.76 0.19
C VAL A 167 -2.94 -14.99 -0.81
N ALA A 168 -1.85 -15.58 -1.31
CA ALA A 168 -0.88 -14.88 -2.16
C ALA A 168 -1.49 -14.34 -3.46
N ALA A 169 -2.26 -15.16 -4.17
CA ALA A 169 -2.94 -14.73 -5.40
C ALA A 169 -3.95 -13.60 -5.13
N GLU A 170 -4.71 -13.74 -4.05
CA GLU A 170 -5.70 -12.75 -3.65
C GLU A 170 -5.07 -11.43 -3.21
N VAL A 171 -3.95 -11.48 -2.44
CA VAL A 171 -3.20 -10.29 -2.04
C VAL A 171 -2.65 -9.56 -3.26
N MET A 172 -2.10 -10.30 -4.22
CA MET A 172 -1.66 -9.73 -5.50
C MET A 172 -2.80 -8.97 -6.20
N GLU A 173 -3.99 -9.55 -6.30
CA GLU A 173 -5.17 -8.91 -6.91
C GLU A 173 -5.63 -7.68 -6.11
N ILE A 174 -5.65 -7.74 -4.78
CA ILE A 174 -6.01 -6.62 -3.91
C ILE A 174 -5.07 -5.44 -4.17
N PHE A 175 -3.75 -5.67 -4.16
CA PHE A 175 -2.79 -4.59 -4.39
C PHE A 175 -2.80 -4.07 -5.82
N TYR A 176 -3.11 -4.90 -6.81
CA TYR A 176 -3.36 -4.43 -8.16
C TYR A 176 -4.59 -3.50 -8.24
N GLN A 177 -5.67 -3.83 -7.54
CA GLN A 177 -6.85 -2.94 -7.46
C GLN A 177 -6.53 -1.63 -6.74
N LEU A 178 -5.74 -1.65 -5.66
CA LEU A 178 -5.28 -0.43 -4.99
C LEU A 178 -4.43 0.44 -5.92
N TYR A 179 -3.49 -0.18 -6.64
CA TYR A 179 -2.64 0.51 -7.60
C TYR A 179 -3.44 1.15 -8.74
N THR A 180 -4.35 0.41 -9.37
CA THR A 180 -5.17 0.93 -10.49
C THR A 180 -6.11 2.05 -10.07
N ALA A 181 -6.49 2.10 -8.79
CA ALA A 181 -7.25 3.21 -8.19
C ALA A 181 -6.35 4.37 -7.73
N ALA A 182 -5.03 4.29 -7.94
CA ALA A 182 -4.04 5.22 -7.41
C ALA A 182 -4.19 5.43 -5.89
N TYR A 183 -4.51 4.35 -5.14
CA TYR A 183 -4.64 4.41 -3.69
C TYR A 183 -3.27 4.62 -3.06
N PRO A 184 -3.05 5.69 -2.28
CA PRO A 184 -1.73 6.04 -1.80
C PRO A 184 -1.31 5.18 -0.61
N LEU A 185 -0.11 4.60 -0.71
CA LEU A 185 0.57 3.86 0.36
C LEU A 185 1.88 4.56 0.69
N ALA A 186 2.16 4.79 1.98
CA ALA A 186 3.38 5.49 2.38
C ALA A 186 4.63 4.68 2.02
N SER A 187 4.60 3.38 2.30
CA SER A 187 5.66 2.41 1.97
C SER A 187 5.08 1.01 1.92
N VAL A 188 5.70 0.08 1.16
CA VAL A 188 5.36 -1.35 1.14
C VAL A 188 6.66 -2.15 1.12
N ARG A 189 7.11 -2.61 2.29
CA ARG A 189 8.41 -3.30 2.46
C ARG A 189 8.28 -4.46 3.45
N LEU A 190 9.19 -5.43 3.38
CA LEU A 190 9.28 -6.46 4.41
C LEU A 190 9.69 -5.83 5.76
N VAL A 191 9.14 -6.33 6.85
CA VAL A 191 9.51 -5.88 8.21
C VAL A 191 10.98 -6.19 8.52
N ASP A 192 11.57 -7.11 7.79
CA ASP A 192 12.97 -7.53 7.88
C ASP A 192 13.96 -6.39 7.60
N ASP A 193 13.57 -5.42 6.78
CA ASP A 193 14.38 -4.25 6.46
C ASP A 193 14.62 -3.32 7.65
N TYR A 194 13.85 -3.50 8.72
CA TYR A 194 13.95 -2.71 9.94
C TYR A 194 14.83 -3.39 11.02
N GLY A 195 15.27 -4.63 10.78
CA GLY A 195 16.26 -5.31 11.62
C GLY A 195 15.81 -5.64 13.04
N GLN A 196 14.49 -5.70 13.30
CA GLN A 196 13.93 -6.04 14.62
C GLN A 196 13.44 -7.49 14.67
N PRO A 197 14.16 -8.41 15.37
CA PRO A 197 13.72 -9.80 15.48
C PRO A 197 12.34 -9.95 16.13
N GLY A 198 11.40 -10.60 15.40
CA GLY A 198 10.06 -10.91 15.89
C GLY A 198 9.21 -9.70 16.28
N GLN A 199 9.49 -8.54 15.70
CA GLN A 199 8.77 -7.29 15.95
C GLN A 199 8.60 -6.49 14.65
N ASP A 200 7.55 -5.67 14.61
CA ASP A 200 7.23 -4.79 13.49
C ASP A 200 7.08 -3.31 13.90
N THR A 201 7.55 -2.96 15.10
CA THR A 201 7.37 -1.62 15.68
C THR A 201 8.01 -0.53 14.82
N LEU A 202 9.28 -0.68 14.40
CA LEU A 202 9.95 0.31 13.56
C LEU A 202 9.32 0.39 12.16
N SER A 203 8.82 -0.73 11.64
CA SER A 203 8.04 -0.76 10.39
C SER A 203 6.76 0.09 10.50
N MET A 204 6.03 -0.03 11.61
CA MET A 204 4.84 0.80 11.86
C MET A 204 5.20 2.28 12.06
N GLU A 205 6.29 2.58 12.76
CA GLU A 205 6.78 3.96 12.96
C GLU A 205 7.17 4.64 11.64
N ASP A 206 7.68 3.87 10.68
CA ASP A 206 8.00 4.32 9.30
C ASP A 206 6.76 4.32 8.37
N ASN A 207 5.57 4.19 8.93
CA ASN A 207 4.30 4.15 8.18
C ASN A 207 4.25 3.05 7.10
N ASN A 208 4.98 1.95 7.31
CA ASN A 208 5.14 0.91 6.32
C ASN A 208 3.98 -0.09 6.31
N THR A 209 3.37 -0.27 5.15
CA THR A 209 2.42 -1.35 4.88
C THR A 209 3.18 -2.68 4.87
N SER A 210 2.78 -3.62 5.72
CA SER A 210 3.52 -4.87 5.94
C SER A 210 2.59 -6.07 6.18
N SER A 211 3.16 -7.28 6.18
CA SER A 211 2.39 -8.50 6.38
C SER A 211 3.04 -9.46 7.36
N PHE A 212 3.82 -10.44 6.91
CA PHE A 212 4.36 -11.51 7.76
C PHE A 212 5.34 -10.99 8.82
N CYS A 213 5.07 -11.33 10.09
CA CYS A 213 5.97 -11.18 11.22
C CYS A 213 5.58 -12.21 12.28
N TYR A 214 6.47 -13.19 12.57
CA TYR A 214 6.19 -14.25 13.54
C TYR A 214 6.36 -13.75 14.96
N ARG A 215 5.27 -13.30 15.56
CA ARG A 215 5.24 -12.74 16.91
C ARG A 215 3.94 -13.06 17.65
N LYS A 216 3.97 -12.95 18.95
CA LYS A 216 2.75 -12.97 19.77
C LYS A 216 2.03 -11.62 19.69
N VAL A 217 0.74 -11.65 19.99
CA VAL A 217 0.00 -10.43 20.34
C VAL A 217 0.52 -9.96 21.70
N ASN A 218 0.74 -8.66 21.86
CA ASN A 218 1.26 -8.06 23.10
C ASN A 218 0.59 -8.66 24.35
N ASP A 219 1.43 -8.98 25.35
CA ASP A 219 1.02 -9.52 26.67
C ASP A 219 0.16 -10.80 26.63
N SER A 220 0.08 -11.47 25.50
CA SER A 220 -0.70 -12.69 25.34
C SER A 220 0.13 -13.91 24.95
N LYS A 221 -0.46 -15.11 25.12
CA LYS A 221 0.13 -16.36 24.61
C LYS A 221 -0.27 -16.63 23.14
N LYS A 222 -1.18 -15.83 22.58
CA LYS A 222 -1.71 -16.02 21.22
C LYS A 222 -0.75 -15.45 20.19
N LEU A 223 -0.56 -16.16 19.09
CA LEU A 223 0.16 -15.65 17.94
C LEU A 223 -0.68 -14.55 17.23
N SER A 224 -0.01 -13.55 16.68
CA SER A 224 -0.64 -12.60 15.76
C SER A 224 -1.09 -13.30 14.47
N TRP A 225 -2.05 -12.73 13.77
CA TRP A 225 -2.40 -13.17 12.41
C TRP A 225 -1.24 -12.95 11.42
N HIS A 226 -0.39 -11.95 11.68
CA HIS A 226 0.87 -11.74 10.94
C HIS A 226 1.80 -12.95 11.01
N SER A 227 1.80 -13.70 12.12
CA SER A 227 2.59 -14.93 12.27
C SER A 227 2.23 -16.02 11.27
N PHE A 228 1.07 -15.95 10.67
CA PHE A 228 0.61 -16.90 9.68
C PHE A 228 0.67 -16.34 8.24
N GLY A 229 1.17 -15.13 8.04
CA GLY A 229 1.15 -14.44 6.74
C GLY A 229 -0.27 -14.18 6.22
N ALA A 230 -1.24 -14.04 7.13
CA ALA A 230 -2.66 -13.87 6.83
C ALA A 230 -3.21 -12.56 7.41
N ALA A 231 -2.35 -11.57 7.59
CA ALA A 231 -2.70 -10.21 7.97
C ALA A 231 -1.85 -9.20 7.21
N ILE A 232 -2.41 -8.02 6.99
CA ILE A 232 -1.76 -6.88 6.33
C ILE A 232 -2.14 -5.63 7.11
N ASP A 233 -1.13 -4.84 7.46
CA ASP A 233 -1.29 -3.52 8.05
C ASP A 233 -1.07 -2.46 6.97
N ILE A 234 -2.01 -1.53 6.83
CA ILE A 234 -2.02 -0.47 5.80
C ILE A 234 -1.84 0.89 6.46
N ASN A 235 -0.79 1.65 6.04
CA ASN A 235 -0.53 3.01 6.49
C ASN A 235 -0.70 3.17 8.02
N PRO A 236 0.16 2.55 8.84
CA PRO A 236 -0.03 2.43 10.29
C PRO A 236 -0.17 3.75 11.04
N VAL A 237 0.48 4.82 10.57
CA VAL A 237 0.44 6.13 11.25
C VAL A 237 -0.96 6.73 11.18
N GLU A 238 -1.61 6.74 10.01
CA GLU A 238 -2.96 7.24 9.84
C GLU A 238 -4.02 6.26 10.38
N ASN A 239 -3.62 5.02 10.62
CA ASN A 239 -4.51 3.93 11.03
C ASN A 239 -3.97 3.17 12.26
N PRO A 240 -3.75 3.85 13.39
CA PRO A 240 -3.07 3.25 14.53
C PRO A 240 -3.86 2.12 15.19
N TYR A 241 -3.12 1.22 15.87
CA TYR A 241 -3.65 0.36 16.91
C TYR A 241 -3.89 1.17 18.18
N ILE A 242 -5.05 0.94 18.84
CA ILE A 242 -5.47 1.65 20.05
C ILE A 242 -5.96 0.65 21.10
N ASN A 243 -5.33 0.67 22.29
CA ASN A 243 -5.77 -0.08 23.46
C ASN A 243 -5.75 0.85 24.68
N GLY A 244 -6.92 1.35 25.08
CA GLY A 244 -7.03 2.34 26.15
C GLY A 244 -6.22 3.60 25.83
N SER A 245 -5.18 3.86 26.62
CA SER A 245 -4.24 4.99 26.40
C SER A 245 -3.06 4.64 25.51
N HIS A 246 -2.84 3.35 25.20
CA HIS A 246 -1.76 2.90 24.31
C HIS A 246 -2.15 3.12 22.86
N VAL A 247 -1.26 3.73 22.10
CA VAL A 247 -1.39 3.99 20.66
C VAL A 247 -0.12 3.53 19.97
N SER A 248 -0.24 2.76 18.91
CA SER A 248 0.92 2.28 18.13
C SER A 248 0.63 2.39 16.62
N PRO A 249 1.52 3.04 15.86
CA PRO A 249 2.70 3.80 16.32
C PRO A 249 2.30 5.09 17.08
N GLU A 250 3.22 5.65 17.86
CA GLU A 250 2.95 6.84 18.68
C GLU A 250 2.50 8.05 17.83
N ALA A 251 3.06 8.22 16.63
CA ALA A 251 2.65 9.27 15.67
C ALA A 251 1.17 9.18 15.30
N GLY A 252 0.56 8.00 15.43
CA GLY A 252 -0.87 7.77 15.18
C GLY A 252 -1.80 8.49 16.15
N ARG A 253 -1.28 9.04 17.28
CA ARG A 253 -2.08 9.89 18.18
C ARG A 253 -2.71 11.08 17.47
N ALA A 254 -2.12 11.55 16.41
CA ALA A 254 -2.68 12.62 15.60
C ALA A 254 -3.99 12.21 14.89
N TYR A 255 -4.29 10.91 14.79
CA TYR A 255 -5.40 10.35 14.02
C TYR A 255 -6.46 9.63 14.88
N LEU A 256 -6.51 9.92 16.19
CA LEU A 256 -7.45 9.30 17.12
C LEU A 256 -8.91 9.75 16.92
N ASP A 257 -9.13 10.99 16.47
CA ASP A 257 -10.48 11.46 16.15
C ASP A 257 -10.92 10.91 14.78
N ARG A 258 -11.61 9.76 14.83
CA ARG A 258 -12.11 9.09 13.62
C ARG A 258 -13.37 9.76 13.03
N LYS A 259 -13.87 10.84 13.62
CA LYS A 259 -14.93 11.68 13.06
C LYS A 259 -14.36 12.78 12.17
N ASP A 260 -13.17 13.27 12.49
CA ASP A 260 -12.37 14.15 11.64
C ASP A 260 -11.55 13.31 10.64
N VAL A 261 -12.22 12.82 9.59
CA VAL A 261 -11.59 11.95 8.60
C VAL A 261 -10.61 12.73 7.74
N ARG A 262 -9.34 12.43 7.89
CA ARG A 262 -8.24 13.02 7.14
C ARG A 262 -7.71 12.08 6.05
N PRO A 263 -6.91 12.56 5.08
CA PRO A 263 -6.31 11.72 4.05
C PRO A 263 -5.64 10.46 4.64
N HIS A 264 -5.74 9.35 3.92
CA HIS A 264 -5.15 8.04 4.22
C HIS A 264 -5.72 7.30 5.45
N MET A 265 -6.73 7.88 6.12
CA MET A 265 -7.46 7.20 7.20
C MET A 265 -8.47 6.20 6.61
N ILE A 266 -8.34 4.93 7.00
CA ILE A 266 -9.27 3.87 6.61
C ILE A 266 -10.57 4.00 7.40
N THR A 267 -11.69 4.02 6.68
CA THR A 267 -13.06 4.00 7.19
C THR A 267 -13.87 2.99 6.38
N HIS A 268 -15.13 2.70 6.76
CA HIS A 268 -16.02 1.86 5.94
C HIS A 268 -16.29 2.43 4.53
N GLY A 269 -16.11 3.74 4.34
CA GLY A 269 -16.21 4.40 3.04
C GLY A 269 -14.95 4.33 2.20
N ASP A 270 -13.81 4.00 2.80
CA ASP A 270 -12.50 3.97 2.17
C ASP A 270 -12.37 2.87 1.12
N TYR A 271 -11.52 3.10 0.10
CA TYR A 271 -11.37 2.15 -1.00
C TYR A 271 -10.64 0.87 -0.56
N ALA A 272 -9.60 0.97 0.27
CA ALA A 272 -8.90 -0.21 0.79
C ALA A 272 -9.86 -1.08 1.61
N TYR A 273 -10.66 -0.48 2.52
CA TYR A 273 -11.68 -1.24 3.25
C TYR A 273 -12.60 -2.03 2.31
N LYS A 274 -13.12 -1.37 1.26
CA LYS A 274 -14.04 -2.02 0.31
C LYS A 274 -13.40 -3.17 -0.45
N VAL A 275 -12.16 -3.00 -0.91
CA VAL A 275 -11.43 -4.03 -1.63
C VAL A 275 -11.14 -5.22 -0.73
N PHE A 276 -10.54 -5.01 0.44
CA PHE A 276 -10.25 -6.09 1.39
C PHE A 276 -11.52 -6.81 1.84
N HIS A 277 -12.59 -6.07 2.15
CA HIS A 277 -13.86 -6.64 2.56
C HIS A 277 -14.51 -7.49 1.45
N ALA A 278 -14.46 -7.04 0.19
CA ALA A 278 -14.96 -7.81 -0.96
C ALA A 278 -14.24 -9.15 -1.14
N HIS A 279 -12.96 -9.22 -0.75
CA HIS A 279 -12.17 -10.45 -0.69
C HIS A 279 -12.35 -11.23 0.62
N GLY A 280 -13.28 -10.84 1.50
CA GLY A 280 -13.61 -11.55 2.74
C GLY A 280 -12.59 -11.38 3.86
N TRP A 281 -11.78 -10.31 3.84
CA TRP A 281 -10.91 -9.94 4.95
C TRP A 281 -11.68 -9.18 6.01
N VAL A 282 -11.27 -9.38 7.27
CA VAL A 282 -11.84 -8.70 8.43
C VAL A 282 -10.97 -7.52 8.81
N TRP A 283 -11.58 -6.37 9.03
CA TRP A 283 -10.88 -5.15 9.43
C TRP A 283 -10.84 -4.99 10.95
N GLY A 284 -9.68 -4.64 11.49
CA GLY A 284 -9.48 -4.42 12.93
C GLY A 284 -10.17 -3.17 13.49
N GLY A 285 -10.56 -2.22 12.63
CA GLY A 285 -11.44 -1.11 13.01
C GLY A 285 -12.82 -1.55 13.48
N ASP A 286 -13.26 -2.76 13.12
CA ASP A 286 -14.53 -3.35 13.55
C ASP A 286 -14.45 -4.14 14.86
N PHE A 287 -13.27 -4.29 15.47
CA PHE A 287 -13.11 -5.02 16.71
C PHE A 287 -13.94 -4.38 17.84
N LYS A 288 -14.52 -5.22 18.71
CA LYS A 288 -15.40 -4.74 19.81
C LYS A 288 -14.65 -4.10 20.98
N GLY A 289 -13.39 -4.47 21.18
CA GLY A 289 -12.52 -3.94 22.24
C GLY A 289 -11.54 -2.92 21.68
N ASP A 290 -10.27 -3.29 21.72
CA ASP A 290 -9.20 -2.53 21.09
C ASP A 290 -9.50 -2.28 19.62
N LYS A 291 -9.02 -1.17 19.10
CA LYS A 291 -9.15 -0.84 17.68
C LYS A 291 -7.81 -0.98 17.00
N ASP A 292 -7.82 -1.60 15.83
CA ASP A 292 -6.62 -1.79 15.02
C ASP A 292 -6.93 -1.35 13.59
N TYR A 293 -6.85 -0.05 13.37
CA TYR A 293 -7.33 0.56 12.13
C TYR A 293 -6.47 0.23 10.92
N GLN A 294 -5.18 -0.12 11.10
CA GLN A 294 -4.28 -0.57 10.03
C GLN A 294 -4.59 -1.99 9.58
N HIS A 295 -5.11 -2.83 10.50
CA HIS A 295 -5.07 -4.28 10.43
C HIS A 295 -6.22 -4.88 9.61
N PHE A 296 -5.88 -5.62 8.57
CA PHE A 296 -6.76 -6.53 7.86
C PHE A 296 -6.26 -7.96 8.03
N TYR A 297 -7.15 -8.90 8.35
CA TYR A 297 -6.76 -10.31 8.42
C TYR A 297 -7.79 -11.24 7.78
N LYS A 298 -7.31 -12.42 7.38
CA LYS A 298 -8.16 -13.51 6.87
C LYS A 298 -7.92 -14.79 7.67
N ASP A 299 -9.00 -15.43 8.10
CA ASP A 299 -8.90 -16.74 8.75
C ASP A 299 -8.63 -17.81 7.67
N ILE A 300 -7.44 -18.40 7.71
CA ILE A 300 -6.98 -19.44 6.79
C ILE A 300 -6.92 -20.82 7.45
N GLY A 301 -7.56 -20.99 8.62
CA GLY A 301 -7.72 -22.24 9.34
C GLY A 301 -6.65 -22.52 10.42
N TYR A 302 -5.83 -21.54 10.78
CA TYR A 302 -4.91 -21.67 11.92
C TYR A 302 -5.60 -21.30 13.25
N LYS A 303 -5.33 -22.08 14.30
CA LYS A 303 -5.72 -21.71 15.68
C LYS A 303 -4.63 -20.81 16.26
N ARG A 304 -5.03 -19.65 16.77
CA ARG A 304 -4.13 -18.66 17.42
C ARG A 304 -3.81 -19.05 18.85
#